data_28dbbf62ebaf821b52c5aef6a889d91c
#
_entry.id   28dbbf62ebaf821b52c5aef6a889d91c
#
_cell.length_a   1.000
_cell.length_b   1.000
_cell.length_c   1.000
_cell.angle_alpha   90.00
_cell.angle_beta   90.00
_cell.angle_gamma   90.00
#
_symmetry.space_group_name_H-M   'P 1'
#
loop_
_entity.id
_entity.type
_entity.pdbx_description
1 polymer ?
#
loop_
_entity_poly.entity_id
_entity_poly.type
_entity_poly.pdbx_seq_one_letter_code
_entity_poly.pdbx_strand_id
1 'polypeptide(L)'
;RLRMRLRSMRDGLVNVLAEMVDLKDPLARRHAERVREHSVELGRRLDLSGSDLQTLSTAAFVHEVVDLRMPAHFLGKNGPASEIEHQLIRRSFELGIQMLEDLPELEEVVAVLKFVHEHFDGSGFPN
;
A
#
# COMPACT_ATOMS: atom_id res chain seq x y z
N ARG A 1 7.11 17.81 -21.19
CA ARG A 1 8.39 17.15 -20.79
C ARG A 1 8.49 16.97 -19.27
N LEU A 2 8.24 18.01 -18.46
CA LEU A 2 8.35 17.90 -17.00
C LEU A 2 7.39 16.84 -16.41
N ARG A 3 6.11 16.84 -16.84
CA ARG A 3 5.12 15.85 -16.38
C ARG A 3 5.50 14.42 -16.74
N MET A 4 6.11 14.19 -17.92
CA MET A 4 6.60 12.88 -18.34
C MET A 4 7.79 12.42 -17.49
N ARG A 5 8.70 13.31 -17.16
CA ARG A 5 9.83 13.01 -16.25
C ARG A 5 9.35 12.66 -14.84
N LEU A 6 8.40 13.42 -14.29
CA LEU A 6 7.83 13.15 -12.97
C LEU A 6 7.11 11.79 -12.93
N ARG A 7 6.37 11.43 -13.99
CA ARG A 7 5.74 10.10 -14.10
C ARG A 7 6.79 9.00 -14.16
N SER A 8 7.82 9.16 -15.00
CA SER A 8 8.89 8.18 -15.11
C SER A 8 9.66 7.99 -13.80
N MET A 9 9.91 9.08 -13.07
CA MET A 9 10.53 9.02 -11.74
C MET A 9 9.65 8.31 -10.73
N ARG A 10 8.34 8.60 -10.72
CA ARG A 10 7.38 7.91 -9.86
C ARG A 10 7.33 6.42 -10.17
N ASP A 11 7.24 6.05 -11.43
CA ASP A 11 7.17 4.65 -11.84
C ASP A 11 8.46 3.90 -11.50
N GLY A 12 9.62 4.55 -11.66
CA GLY A 12 10.91 4.02 -11.22
C GLY A 12 10.98 3.81 -9.70
N LEU A 13 10.50 4.78 -8.92
CA LEU A 13 10.42 4.68 -7.46
C LEU A 13 9.50 3.53 -7.03
N VAL A 14 8.32 3.42 -7.62
CA VAL A 14 7.37 2.33 -7.34
C VAL A 14 7.99 0.96 -7.62
N ASN A 15 8.74 0.82 -8.71
CA ASN A 15 9.44 -0.42 -9.01
C ASN A 15 10.52 -0.75 -7.98
N VAL A 16 11.31 0.22 -7.54
CA VAL A 16 12.31 0.02 -6.49
C VAL A 16 11.65 -0.43 -5.19
N LEU A 17 10.55 0.20 -4.79
CA LEU A 17 9.80 -0.18 -3.59
C LEU A 17 9.25 -1.61 -3.70
N ALA A 18 8.74 -2.00 -4.86
CA ALA A 18 8.27 -3.36 -5.12
C ALA A 18 9.40 -4.40 -5.01
N GLU A 19 10.59 -4.11 -5.53
CA GLU A 19 11.77 -4.97 -5.39
C GLU A 19 12.17 -5.13 -3.91
N MET A 20 12.11 -4.06 -3.13
CA MET A 20 12.39 -4.13 -1.69
C MET A 20 11.41 -5.04 -0.94
N VAL A 21 10.13 -5.00 -1.30
CA VAL A 21 9.10 -5.89 -0.75
C VAL A 21 9.39 -7.35 -1.12
N ASP A 22 9.79 -7.62 -2.36
CA ASP A 22 10.15 -8.96 -2.83
C ASP A 22 11.33 -9.56 -2.05
N LEU A 23 12.30 -8.75 -1.66
CA LEU A 23 13.43 -9.21 -0.83
C LEU A 23 13.01 -9.69 0.55
N LYS A 24 11.95 -9.11 1.10
CA LYS A 24 11.41 -9.48 2.42
C LYS A 24 10.42 -10.63 2.35
N ASP A 25 9.57 -10.63 1.33
CA ASP A 25 8.53 -11.65 1.09
C ASP A 25 8.41 -11.93 -0.41
N PRO A 26 8.97 -13.06 -0.91
CA PRO A 26 8.95 -13.39 -2.33
C PRO A 26 7.56 -13.56 -2.93
N LEU A 27 6.52 -13.75 -2.11
CA LEU A 27 5.13 -13.89 -2.58
C LEU A 27 4.38 -12.56 -2.63
N ALA A 28 4.90 -11.51 -1.98
CA ALA A 28 4.25 -10.21 -1.86
C ALA A 28 4.00 -9.55 -3.22
N ARG A 29 4.94 -9.63 -4.16
CA ARG A 29 4.79 -9.06 -5.50
C ARG A 29 3.62 -9.67 -6.28
N ARG A 30 3.50 -10.98 -6.30
CA ARG A 30 2.39 -11.68 -6.96
C ARG A 30 1.05 -11.32 -6.32
N HIS A 31 1.02 -11.22 -5.00
CA HIS A 31 -0.14 -10.74 -4.27
C HIS A 31 -0.49 -9.30 -4.66
N ALA A 32 0.48 -8.40 -4.65
CA ALA A 32 0.29 -7.00 -5.03
C ALA A 32 -0.22 -6.84 -6.47
N GLU A 33 0.28 -7.62 -7.41
CA GLU A 33 -0.19 -7.63 -8.80
C GLU A 33 -1.67 -8.06 -8.89
N ARG A 34 -2.06 -9.12 -8.19
CA ARG A 34 -3.47 -9.56 -8.15
C ARG A 34 -4.37 -8.53 -7.50
N VAL A 35 -3.96 -7.95 -6.38
CA VAL A 35 -4.72 -6.89 -5.70
C VAL A 35 -4.90 -5.70 -6.63
N ARG A 36 -3.87 -5.30 -7.36
CA ARG A 36 -3.94 -4.23 -8.35
C ARG A 36 -4.97 -4.53 -9.45
N GLU A 37 -4.91 -5.71 -10.06
CA GLU A 37 -5.83 -6.12 -11.12
C GLU A 37 -7.28 -6.08 -10.65
N HIS A 38 -7.57 -6.69 -9.49
CA HIS A 38 -8.93 -6.71 -8.93
C HIS A 38 -9.40 -5.31 -8.51
N SER A 39 -8.53 -4.52 -7.90
CA SER A 39 -8.88 -3.15 -7.48
C SER A 39 -9.21 -2.25 -8.68
N VAL A 40 -8.44 -2.32 -9.74
CA VAL A 40 -8.68 -1.54 -10.97
C VAL A 40 -9.98 -1.97 -11.65
N GLU A 41 -10.24 -3.28 -11.75
CA GLU A 41 -11.50 -3.78 -12.32
C GLU A 41 -12.70 -3.33 -11.49
N LEU A 42 -12.62 -3.41 -10.17
CA LEU A 42 -13.67 -2.89 -9.30
C LEU A 42 -13.85 -1.39 -9.45
N GLY A 43 -12.75 -0.64 -9.50
CA GLY A 43 -12.79 0.82 -9.71
C GLY A 43 -13.46 1.21 -11.02
N ARG A 44 -13.21 0.46 -12.11
CA ARG A 44 -13.89 0.68 -13.39
C ARG A 44 -15.40 0.47 -13.28
N ARG A 45 -15.83 -0.57 -12.59
CA ARG A 45 -17.26 -0.86 -12.36
C ARG A 45 -17.95 0.18 -11.48
N LEU A 46 -17.17 0.88 -10.66
CA LEU A 46 -17.64 2.00 -9.83
C LEU A 46 -17.50 3.36 -10.53
N ASP A 47 -17.18 3.36 -11.83
CA ASP A 47 -17.05 4.56 -12.67
C ASP A 47 -16.01 5.57 -12.13
N LEU A 48 -14.92 5.09 -11.51
CA LEU A 48 -13.84 5.96 -11.08
C LEU A 48 -13.16 6.64 -12.28
N SER A 49 -12.73 7.88 -12.10
CA SER A 49 -11.98 8.62 -13.12
C SER A 49 -10.68 7.91 -13.51
N GLY A 50 -10.12 8.22 -14.69
CA GLY A 50 -8.82 7.68 -15.09
C GLY A 50 -7.70 8.03 -14.13
N SER A 51 -7.73 9.22 -13.54
CA SER A 51 -6.79 9.68 -12.51
C SER A 51 -6.92 8.86 -11.23
N ASP A 52 -8.14 8.64 -10.75
CA ASP A 52 -8.42 7.84 -9.55
C ASP A 52 -8.06 6.37 -9.75
N LEU A 53 -8.34 5.81 -10.93
CA LEU A 53 -7.92 4.45 -11.28
C LEU A 53 -6.40 4.29 -11.25
N GLN A 54 -5.65 5.29 -11.71
CA GLN A 54 -4.19 5.26 -11.68
C GLN A 54 -3.67 5.33 -10.24
N THR A 55 -4.23 6.20 -9.42
CA THR A 55 -3.90 6.29 -7.98
C THR A 55 -4.21 4.97 -7.27
N LEU A 56 -5.39 4.41 -7.51
CA LEU A 56 -5.80 3.12 -6.97
C LEU A 56 -4.86 1.97 -7.40
N SER A 57 -4.51 1.93 -8.67
CA SER A 57 -3.57 0.95 -9.23
C SER A 57 -2.21 1.00 -8.53
N THR A 58 -1.68 2.20 -8.35
CA THR A 58 -0.39 2.40 -7.67
C THR A 58 -0.50 2.04 -6.18
N ALA A 59 -1.55 2.48 -5.49
CA ALA A 59 -1.79 2.16 -4.08
C ALA A 59 -1.89 0.64 -3.87
N ALA A 60 -2.65 -0.06 -4.70
CA ALA A 60 -2.78 -1.52 -4.63
C ALA A 60 -1.44 -2.24 -4.83
N PHE A 61 -0.60 -1.73 -5.72
CA PHE A 61 0.71 -2.33 -6.00
C PHE A 61 1.72 -2.10 -4.87
N VAL A 62 1.66 -0.95 -4.19
CA VAL A 62 2.63 -0.58 -3.14
C VAL A 62 2.11 -0.78 -1.72
N HIS A 63 0.88 -1.28 -1.52
CA HIS A 63 0.31 -1.38 -0.18
C HIS A 63 1.14 -2.23 0.79
N GLU A 64 1.86 -3.23 0.30
CA GLU A 64 2.77 -4.05 1.09
C GLU A 64 4.01 -3.28 1.57
N VAL A 65 4.35 -2.15 0.95
CA VAL A 65 5.51 -1.33 1.34
C VAL A 65 5.36 -0.81 2.77
N VAL A 66 4.15 -0.47 3.19
CA VAL A 66 3.89 0.01 4.55
C VAL A 66 4.18 -1.05 5.61
N ASP A 67 4.13 -2.33 5.22
CA ASP A 67 4.38 -3.46 6.10
C ASP A 67 5.87 -3.86 6.17
N LEU A 68 6.77 -3.17 5.43
CA LEU A 68 8.20 -3.45 5.47
C LEU A 68 8.82 -3.30 6.87
N ARG A 69 8.22 -2.48 7.72
CA ARG A 69 8.67 -2.30 9.10
C ARG A 69 8.07 -3.33 10.07
N MET A 70 7.14 -4.13 9.60
CA MET A 70 6.56 -5.20 10.42
C MET A 70 7.61 -6.29 10.64
N PRO A 71 7.77 -6.78 11.87
CA PRO A 71 8.66 -7.91 12.14
C PRO A 71 8.28 -9.13 11.30
N ALA A 72 9.28 -9.82 10.74
CA ALA A 72 9.08 -10.92 9.81
C ALA A 72 8.25 -12.09 10.39
N HIS A 73 8.31 -12.32 11.69
CA HIS A 73 7.56 -13.40 12.35
C HIS A 73 6.03 -13.20 12.34
N PHE A 74 5.53 -11.99 12.09
CA PHE A 74 4.11 -11.75 11.91
C PHE A 74 3.60 -12.16 10.52
N LEU A 75 4.47 -12.18 9.51
CA LEU A 75 4.08 -12.44 8.11
C LEU A 75 3.61 -13.88 7.87
N GLY A 76 4.05 -14.84 8.67
CA GLY A 76 3.68 -16.26 8.55
C GLY A 76 2.82 -16.78 9.69
N LYS A 77 2.33 -15.92 10.58
CA LYS A 77 1.58 -16.34 11.75
C LYS A 77 0.19 -16.83 11.37
N ASN A 78 -0.17 -18.01 11.87
CA ASN A 78 -1.51 -18.57 11.80
C ASN A 78 -2.29 -18.27 13.10
N GLY A 79 -3.55 -17.89 12.94
CA GLY A 79 -4.45 -17.60 14.06
C GLY A 79 -4.64 -16.10 14.34
N PRO A 80 -5.53 -15.76 15.28
CA PRO A 80 -5.85 -14.37 15.61
C PRO A 80 -4.67 -13.67 16.29
N ALA A 81 -4.47 -12.40 15.98
CA ALA A 81 -3.49 -11.57 16.63
C ALA A 81 -3.93 -11.21 18.07
N SER A 82 -2.98 -11.19 19.01
CA SER A 82 -3.21 -10.68 20.36
C SER A 82 -3.34 -9.15 20.35
N GLU A 83 -3.82 -8.57 21.43
CA GLU A 83 -3.93 -7.10 21.58
C GLU A 83 -2.57 -6.40 21.38
N ILE A 84 -1.50 -6.96 21.95
CA ILE A 84 -0.14 -6.42 21.78
C ILE A 84 0.30 -6.50 20.31
N GLU A 85 -0.01 -7.60 19.64
CA GLU A 85 0.29 -7.77 18.21
C GLU A 85 -0.49 -6.78 17.35
N HIS A 86 -1.76 -6.53 17.66
CA HIS A 86 -2.56 -5.49 16.99
C HIS A 86 -1.94 -4.10 17.13
N GLN A 87 -1.48 -3.74 18.34
CA GLN A 87 -0.79 -2.48 18.57
C GLN A 87 0.52 -2.36 17.79
N LEU A 88 1.30 -3.44 17.71
CA LEU A 88 2.53 -3.50 16.93
C LEU A 88 2.26 -3.37 15.42
N ILE A 89 1.24 -4.05 14.92
CA ILE A 89 0.80 -3.95 13.52
C ILE A 89 0.40 -2.51 13.20
N ARG A 90 -0.44 -1.91 14.03
CA ARG A 90 -0.85 -0.52 13.86
C ARG A 90 0.35 0.44 13.86
N ARG A 91 1.26 0.27 14.81
CA ARG A 91 2.47 1.12 14.89
C ARG A 91 3.38 0.94 13.69
N SER A 92 3.58 -0.28 13.23
CA SER A 92 4.36 -0.57 12.02
C SER A 92 3.75 0.05 10.77
N PHE A 93 2.43 -0.01 10.66
CA PHE A 93 1.68 0.63 9.58
C PHE A 93 1.86 2.16 9.59
N GLU A 94 1.68 2.81 10.74
CA GLU A 94 1.89 4.25 10.89
C GLU A 94 3.30 4.69 10.48
N LEU A 95 4.32 3.93 10.88
CA LEU A 95 5.71 4.20 10.50
C LEU A 95 5.94 3.98 8.99
N GLY A 96 5.29 2.98 8.41
CA GLY A 96 5.33 2.73 6.96
C GLY A 96 4.72 3.89 6.17
N ILE A 97 3.57 4.40 6.61
CA ILE A 97 2.93 5.59 6.04
C ILE A 97 3.84 6.81 6.14
N GLN A 98 4.44 7.06 7.30
CA GLN A 98 5.37 8.18 7.49
C GLN A 98 6.55 8.14 6.53
N MET A 99 7.09 6.95 6.23
CA MET A 99 8.15 6.81 5.22
C MET A 99 7.72 7.31 3.84
N LEU A 100 6.49 7.04 3.44
CA LEU A 100 5.96 7.40 2.12
C LEU A 100 5.50 8.86 2.06
N GLU A 101 5.11 9.47 3.19
CA GLU A 101 4.67 10.87 3.25
C GLU A 101 5.76 11.86 2.84
N ASP A 102 7.03 11.50 3.01
CA ASP A 102 8.16 12.33 2.60
C ASP A 102 8.39 12.33 1.08
N LEU A 103 7.60 11.58 0.33
CA LEU A 103 7.69 11.45 -1.13
C LEU A 103 6.52 12.19 -1.80
N PRO A 104 6.70 13.44 -2.27
CA PRO A 104 5.62 14.23 -2.87
C PRO A 104 4.93 13.54 -4.06
N GLU A 105 5.67 12.70 -4.79
CA GLU A 105 5.18 11.95 -5.93
C GLU A 105 4.13 10.91 -5.57
N LEU A 106 4.03 10.55 -4.29
CA LEU A 106 3.11 9.54 -3.76
C LEU A 106 1.99 10.12 -2.88
N GLU A 107 1.83 11.44 -2.82
CA GLU A 107 0.87 12.11 -1.93
C GLU A 107 -0.56 11.53 -2.06
N GLU A 108 -1.07 11.40 -3.29
CA GLU A 108 -2.40 10.85 -3.55
C GLU A 108 -2.49 9.36 -3.19
N VAL A 109 -1.42 8.62 -3.45
CA VAL A 109 -1.31 7.19 -3.11
C VAL A 109 -1.31 7.00 -1.59
N VAL A 110 -0.56 7.82 -0.87
CA VAL A 110 -0.52 7.80 0.60
C VAL A 110 -1.88 8.11 1.19
N ALA A 111 -2.61 9.06 0.62
CA ALA A 111 -3.98 9.38 1.05
C ALA A 111 -4.90 8.15 1.00
N VAL A 112 -4.78 7.31 -0.03
CA VAL A 112 -5.51 6.05 -0.14
C VAL A 112 -5.01 5.03 0.89
N LEU A 113 -3.69 4.84 0.99
CA LEU A 113 -3.08 3.84 1.88
C LEU A 113 -3.40 4.06 3.35
N LYS A 114 -3.56 5.30 3.79
CA LYS A 114 -3.94 5.63 5.17
C LYS A 114 -5.22 4.93 5.65
N PHE A 115 -6.13 4.62 4.73
CA PHE A 115 -7.44 4.04 5.04
C PHE A 115 -7.57 2.55 4.69
N VAL A 116 -6.48 1.88 4.31
CA VAL A 116 -6.50 0.45 3.93
C VAL A 116 -7.03 -0.45 5.04
N HIS A 117 -6.78 -0.09 6.30
CA HIS A 117 -7.24 -0.84 7.48
C HIS A 117 -8.48 -0.24 8.14
N GLU A 118 -9.12 0.73 7.51
CA GLU A 118 -10.37 1.28 8.02
C GLU A 118 -11.54 0.33 7.75
N HIS A 119 -12.51 0.31 8.64
CA HIS A 119 -13.73 -0.46 8.49
C HIS A 119 -14.89 0.45 8.10
N PHE A 120 -15.91 -0.11 7.45
CA PHE A 120 -17.10 0.64 7.03
C PHE A 120 -17.80 1.34 8.19
N ASP A 121 -17.79 0.75 9.38
CA ASP A 121 -18.39 1.29 10.60
C ASP A 121 -17.47 2.24 11.40
N GLY A 122 -16.27 2.52 10.89
CA GLY A 122 -15.28 3.38 11.55
C GLY A 122 -14.50 2.71 12.68
N SER A 123 -14.65 1.40 12.89
CA SER A 123 -13.96 0.67 13.97
C SER A 123 -12.53 0.27 13.64
N GLY A 124 -12.08 0.48 12.41
CA GLY A 124 -10.72 0.23 11.98
C GLY A 124 -9.78 1.36 12.39
N PHE A 125 -8.70 1.56 11.63
CA PHE A 125 -7.80 2.69 11.82
C PHE A 125 -7.43 3.32 10.46
N PRO A 126 -7.16 4.64 10.42
CA PRO A 126 -6.79 5.53 11.55
C PRO A 126 -7.98 6.04 12.40
N ASN A 127 -9.23 5.90 11.93
CA ASN A 127 -10.50 6.46 12.45
C ASN A 127 -10.38 7.81 13.16
#